data_abda13d2c0a203c70c087564587bb791
#
_entry.id   abda13d2c0a203c70c087564587bb791
#
_cell.length_a   1.000
_cell.length_b   1.000
_cell.length_c   1.000
_cell.angle_alpha   90.00
_cell.angle_beta   90.00
_cell.angle_gamma   90.00
#
_symmetry.space_group_name_H-M   'P 1'
#
loop_
_entity.id
_entity.type
_entity.pdbx_description
1 polymer ?
#
loop_
_entity_poly.entity_id
_entity_poly.type
_entity_poly.pdbx_seq_one_letter_code
_entity_poly.pdbx_strand_id
1 'polypeptide(L)'
;MMKKGFTAVACALFCFAAWAQAPETVGTDYTRPPVHYSDGVKSFVNSDVFFKLRSTDKETGLNYVEFALNGANFMKYKSPFQILEEGSYDISYRGYDNSGNLEVPKTLSVIVDNTPPKTGIETTEPLYSDGSKTYCSANTKWYVSASDILGGAGVAAAYIGTDLNKLVRFGKGKEAEDAYFSLDGEGPVFLYYAAMDNVGNLSPFGLASVTVDMTAPVVRLENSNRLINKDDVYMVFPNEKLVDDEGRVIVSANESVAFAADDELSGLDAIYIKINDGEYTKYVEPIRFNQNDVYTIEVKAIDNVGNVSVPVTYTCYVDKINPASGIELVDKAENELPTITPETATAAVSENAE
;
A
#
# COMPACT_ATOMS: atom_id res chain seq x y z
N MET A 1 15.88 -21.64 -15.64
CA MET A 1 16.11 -20.22 -16.01
C MET A 1 14.80 -19.66 -16.59
N MET A 2 13.86 -19.28 -15.74
CA MET A 2 12.57 -18.70 -16.14
C MET A 2 12.56 -17.24 -15.70
N LYS A 3 12.62 -16.35 -16.70
CA LYS A 3 12.48 -14.90 -16.50
C LYS A 3 11.04 -14.62 -16.08
N LYS A 4 10.83 -14.16 -14.84
CA LYS A 4 9.58 -13.51 -14.44
C LYS A 4 9.49 -12.19 -15.18
N GLY A 5 8.58 -12.11 -16.14
CA GLY A 5 8.28 -10.87 -16.85
C GLY A 5 7.57 -9.90 -15.90
N PHE A 6 8.23 -8.79 -15.62
CA PHE A 6 7.57 -7.60 -15.08
C PHE A 6 6.70 -7.04 -16.18
N THR A 7 5.39 -7.13 -16.03
CA THR A 7 4.45 -6.35 -16.83
C THR A 7 4.47 -4.93 -16.26
N ALA A 8 5.30 -4.09 -16.84
CA ALA A 8 5.21 -2.65 -16.58
C ALA A 8 3.86 -2.17 -17.11
N VAL A 9 2.94 -1.85 -16.21
CA VAL A 9 1.78 -1.04 -16.52
C VAL A 9 2.33 0.32 -16.92
N ALA A 10 2.16 0.69 -18.18
CA ALA A 10 2.59 1.96 -18.71
C ALA A 10 1.87 3.08 -17.94
N CYS A 11 2.58 3.74 -17.04
CA CYS A 11 2.17 5.00 -16.46
C CYS A 11 2.11 6.04 -17.59
N ALA A 12 0.90 6.37 -18.02
CA ALA A 12 0.69 7.58 -18.79
C ALA A 12 1.03 8.76 -17.86
N LEU A 13 1.98 9.60 -18.28
CA LEU A 13 2.29 10.85 -17.60
C LEU A 13 1.04 11.75 -17.66
N PHE A 14 0.24 11.73 -16.58
CA PHE A 14 -0.79 12.72 -16.35
C PHE A 14 -0.22 13.83 -15.48
N CYS A 15 -0.38 15.08 -15.91
CA CYS A 15 -0.11 16.24 -15.09
C CYS A 15 -0.89 16.14 -13.78
N PHE A 16 -0.22 15.90 -12.66
CA PHE A 16 -0.81 15.96 -11.34
C PHE A 16 -1.28 17.39 -11.06
N ALA A 17 -2.58 17.58 -10.96
CA ALA A 17 -3.12 18.75 -10.30
C ALA A 17 -2.96 18.52 -8.80
N ALA A 18 -2.13 19.33 -8.18
CA ALA A 18 -1.84 19.26 -6.78
C ALA A 18 -3.08 19.54 -5.90
N TRP A 19 -3.36 18.67 -4.94
CA TRP A 19 -4.48 18.75 -4.01
C TRP A 19 -3.97 19.06 -2.62
N ALA A 20 -4.42 20.13 -2.02
CA ALA A 20 -4.10 20.44 -0.63
C ALA A 20 -5.27 21.05 0.12
N GLN A 21 -5.79 20.28 1.04
CA GLN A 21 -6.36 20.73 2.32
C GLN A 21 -6.29 19.55 3.28
N ALA A 22 -6.15 19.83 4.58
CA ALA A 22 -6.33 18.81 5.61
C ALA A 22 -7.67 18.10 5.38
N PRO A 23 -7.75 16.77 5.52
CA PRO A 23 -8.96 16.01 5.24
C PRO A 23 -10.11 16.52 6.11
N GLU A 24 -11.15 17.06 5.47
CA GLU A 24 -12.42 17.32 6.13
C GLU A 24 -13.25 16.03 6.07
N THR A 25 -13.63 15.49 7.22
CA THR A 25 -14.60 14.39 7.28
C THR A 25 -15.93 14.90 6.74
N VAL A 26 -16.30 14.45 5.57
CA VAL A 26 -17.61 14.77 4.98
C VAL A 26 -18.61 13.76 5.52
N GLY A 27 -19.46 14.22 6.45
CA GLY A 27 -20.76 13.58 6.65
C GLY A 27 -21.49 13.53 5.30
N THR A 28 -22.56 12.76 5.18
CA THR A 28 -23.37 12.47 3.98
C THR A 28 -23.76 13.67 3.09
N ASP A 29 -23.33 14.86 3.44
CA ASP A 29 -23.58 16.09 2.69
C ASP A 29 -22.41 16.32 1.72
N TYR A 30 -22.46 15.64 0.57
CA TYR A 30 -21.74 16.10 -0.61
C TYR A 30 -22.27 17.50 -0.92
N THR A 31 -21.65 18.55 -0.37
CA THR A 31 -21.98 19.92 -0.75
C THR A 31 -21.71 20.00 -2.24
N ARG A 32 -22.81 19.90 -3.03
CA ARG A 32 -22.72 20.13 -4.47
C ARG A 32 -22.05 21.47 -4.67
N PRO A 33 -20.99 21.57 -5.48
CA PRO A 33 -20.49 22.86 -5.93
C PRO A 33 -21.64 23.65 -6.55
N PRO A 34 -21.54 24.98 -6.61
CA PRO A 34 -22.54 25.77 -7.29
C PRO A 34 -22.70 25.24 -8.71
N VAL A 35 -23.96 25.17 -9.17
CA VAL A 35 -24.30 24.66 -10.52
C VAL A 35 -23.68 25.47 -11.67
N HIS A 36 -22.97 26.52 -11.35
CA HIS A 36 -22.22 27.38 -12.26
C HIS A 36 -20.80 27.59 -11.73
N TYR A 37 -19.83 27.37 -12.58
CA TYR A 37 -18.41 27.60 -12.31
C TYR A 37 -17.80 28.50 -13.40
N SER A 38 -16.86 29.35 -13.03
CA SER A 38 -16.06 30.12 -14.00
C SER A 38 -14.58 30.01 -13.64
N ASP A 39 -13.75 29.72 -14.62
CA ASP A 39 -12.30 29.76 -14.52
C ASP A 39 -11.71 31.15 -14.74
N GLY A 40 -12.58 32.18 -14.90
CA GLY A 40 -12.21 33.55 -15.22
C GLY A 40 -12.18 33.85 -16.73
N VAL A 41 -12.25 32.83 -17.58
CA VAL A 41 -12.28 32.95 -19.04
C VAL A 41 -13.58 32.36 -19.60
N LYS A 42 -13.97 31.20 -19.09
CA LYS A 42 -15.13 30.43 -19.51
C LYS A 42 -16.10 30.25 -18.33
N SER A 43 -17.37 30.11 -18.67
CA SER A 43 -18.42 29.75 -17.72
C SER A 43 -18.91 28.35 -18.00
N PHE A 44 -18.99 27.54 -16.95
CA PHE A 44 -19.40 26.14 -17.03
C PHE A 44 -20.68 25.93 -16.24
N VAL A 45 -21.54 25.07 -16.72
CA VAL A 45 -22.78 24.64 -16.07
C VAL A 45 -22.97 23.14 -16.36
N ASN A 46 -23.80 22.46 -15.56
CA ASN A 46 -24.33 21.15 -15.95
C ASN A 46 -25.77 21.27 -16.47
N SER A 47 -26.34 20.17 -16.98
CA SER A 47 -27.70 20.15 -17.51
C SER A 47 -28.82 20.38 -16.50
N ASP A 48 -28.53 20.36 -15.17
CA ASP A 48 -29.50 20.66 -14.12
C ASP A 48 -29.81 22.17 -14.00
N VAL A 49 -28.99 23.01 -14.68
CA VAL A 49 -29.17 24.48 -14.64
C VAL A 49 -30.33 24.94 -15.48
N PHE A 50 -31.17 25.81 -14.89
CA PHE A 50 -32.23 26.54 -15.59
C PHE A 50 -31.80 27.97 -15.93
N PHE A 51 -31.88 28.35 -17.20
CA PHE A 51 -31.64 29.69 -17.68
C PHE A 51 -32.94 30.50 -17.57
N LYS A 52 -32.91 31.55 -16.76
CA LYS A 52 -34.04 32.46 -16.57
C LYS A 52 -33.70 33.83 -17.13
N LEU A 53 -34.37 34.23 -18.20
CA LEU A 53 -34.20 35.55 -18.81
C LEU A 53 -35.08 36.59 -18.14
N ARG A 54 -34.56 37.79 -17.99
CA ARG A 54 -35.28 38.96 -17.44
C ARG A 54 -34.92 40.18 -18.29
N SER A 55 -35.91 41.00 -18.56
CA SER A 55 -35.77 42.33 -19.11
C SER A 55 -36.77 43.26 -18.43
N THR A 56 -36.49 44.53 -18.41
CA THR A 56 -37.39 45.55 -17.83
C THR A 56 -37.36 46.78 -18.70
N ASP A 57 -38.56 47.33 -18.94
CA ASP A 57 -38.73 48.67 -19.50
C ASP A 57 -39.61 49.51 -18.56
N LYS A 58 -39.18 50.74 -18.26
CA LYS A 58 -39.84 51.61 -17.27
C LYS A 58 -40.85 52.58 -17.88
N GLU A 59 -40.72 52.82 -19.19
CA GLU A 59 -41.52 53.88 -19.83
C GLU A 59 -42.78 53.29 -20.47
N THR A 60 -42.62 52.33 -21.34
CA THR A 60 -43.78 51.75 -22.07
C THR A 60 -44.10 50.32 -21.64
N GLY A 61 -43.25 49.74 -20.85
CA GLY A 61 -43.34 48.36 -20.35
C GLY A 61 -42.86 47.32 -21.37
N LEU A 62 -42.37 46.21 -20.83
CA LEU A 62 -41.88 45.09 -21.59
C LEU A 62 -43.01 44.33 -22.28
N ASN A 63 -42.90 44.06 -23.58
CA ASN A 63 -43.80 43.20 -24.32
C ASN A 63 -43.41 41.73 -24.21
N TYR A 64 -42.19 41.37 -24.58
CA TYR A 64 -41.64 40.03 -24.44
C TYR A 64 -40.10 40.04 -24.45
N VAL A 65 -39.54 38.92 -24.03
CA VAL A 65 -38.14 38.58 -24.21
C VAL A 65 -38.04 37.49 -25.27
N GLU A 66 -37.03 37.55 -26.11
CA GLU A 66 -36.71 36.49 -27.04
C GLU A 66 -35.24 36.07 -26.90
N PHE A 67 -34.94 34.86 -27.30
CA PHE A 67 -33.60 34.32 -27.24
C PHE A 67 -33.30 33.42 -28.43
N ALA A 68 -32.01 33.21 -28.69
CA ALA A 68 -31.47 32.31 -29.70
C ALA A 68 -30.28 31.54 -29.15
N LEU A 69 -30.08 30.32 -29.60
CA LEU A 69 -28.93 29.50 -29.29
C LEU A 69 -28.01 29.42 -30.53
N ASN A 70 -26.70 29.62 -30.33
CA ASN A 70 -25.66 29.45 -31.38
C ASN A 70 -25.99 30.16 -32.70
N GLY A 71 -26.55 31.37 -32.60
CA GLY A 71 -26.88 32.15 -33.80
C GLY A 71 -28.12 31.69 -34.58
N ALA A 72 -28.92 30.77 -34.01
CA ALA A 72 -30.20 30.38 -34.59
C ALA A 72 -31.23 31.54 -34.58
N ASN A 73 -32.41 31.34 -35.17
CA ASN A 73 -33.45 32.31 -35.14
C ASN A 73 -33.96 32.57 -33.71
N PHE A 74 -34.25 33.85 -33.39
CA PHE A 74 -34.82 34.23 -32.10
C PHE A 74 -36.20 33.64 -31.92
N MET A 75 -36.44 33.10 -30.73
CA MET A 75 -37.75 32.57 -30.28
C MET A 75 -38.22 33.28 -29.00
N LYS A 76 -39.54 33.42 -28.83
CA LYS A 76 -40.07 34.06 -27.64
C LYS A 76 -39.79 33.22 -26.39
N TYR A 77 -39.23 33.87 -25.36
CA TYR A 77 -39.05 33.28 -24.06
C TYR A 77 -40.39 33.19 -23.32
N LYS A 78 -40.73 32.00 -22.84
CA LYS A 78 -41.98 31.74 -22.10
C LYS A 78 -41.74 31.34 -20.64
N SER A 79 -40.70 30.56 -20.39
CA SER A 79 -40.38 30.03 -19.08
C SER A 79 -38.88 29.70 -19.03
N PRO A 80 -38.28 29.49 -17.82
CA PRO A 80 -36.93 28.98 -17.70
C PRO A 80 -36.72 27.70 -18.51
N PHE A 81 -35.57 27.57 -19.15
CA PHE A 81 -35.22 26.43 -19.99
C PHE A 81 -33.87 25.85 -19.58
N GLN A 82 -33.61 24.60 -19.96
CA GLN A 82 -32.37 23.87 -19.75
C GLN A 82 -31.70 23.57 -21.11
N ILE A 83 -30.41 23.37 -21.08
CA ILE A 83 -29.64 22.80 -22.20
C ILE A 83 -29.13 21.44 -21.72
N LEU A 84 -29.65 20.38 -22.32
CA LEU A 84 -29.35 19.00 -21.86
C LEU A 84 -28.12 18.39 -22.50
N GLU A 85 -27.80 18.82 -23.72
CA GLU A 85 -26.69 18.29 -24.48
C GLU A 85 -25.37 18.96 -24.05
N GLU A 86 -24.33 18.18 -23.89
CA GLU A 86 -22.98 18.65 -23.60
C GLU A 86 -22.41 19.44 -24.80
N GLY A 87 -21.71 20.55 -24.49
CA GLY A 87 -21.12 21.37 -25.53
C GLY A 87 -21.02 22.86 -25.20
N SER A 88 -20.54 23.64 -26.16
CA SER A 88 -20.44 25.10 -26.03
C SER A 88 -21.67 25.78 -26.63
N TYR A 89 -22.23 26.73 -25.89
CA TYR A 89 -23.44 27.45 -26.29
C TYR A 89 -23.29 28.94 -26.09
N ASP A 90 -23.69 29.68 -27.14
CA ASP A 90 -23.93 31.12 -27.08
C ASP A 90 -25.42 31.39 -26.97
N ILE A 91 -25.86 31.87 -25.80
CA ILE A 91 -27.25 32.23 -25.52
C ILE A 91 -27.39 33.72 -25.78
N SER A 92 -27.89 34.10 -26.94
CA SER A 92 -28.21 35.49 -27.27
C SER A 92 -29.63 35.80 -26.85
N TYR A 93 -29.84 36.92 -26.18
CA TYR A 93 -31.19 37.33 -25.69
C TYR A 93 -31.38 38.83 -25.77
N ARG A 94 -32.63 39.26 -25.90
CA ARG A 94 -33.02 40.67 -25.99
C ARG A 94 -34.48 40.89 -25.60
N GLY A 95 -34.80 42.07 -25.11
CA GLY A 95 -36.16 42.52 -24.80
C GLY A 95 -36.78 43.26 -25.98
N TYR A 96 -38.11 43.21 -26.05
CA TYR A 96 -38.97 43.97 -26.95
C TYR A 96 -40.01 44.71 -26.14
N ASP A 97 -40.11 46.05 -26.25
CA ASP A 97 -41.05 46.86 -25.49
C ASP A 97 -42.44 46.99 -26.20
N ASN A 98 -43.39 47.62 -25.55
CA ASN A 98 -44.71 47.84 -26.10
C ASN A 98 -44.78 48.95 -27.19
N SER A 99 -43.71 49.77 -27.29
CA SER A 99 -43.61 50.80 -28.33
C SER A 99 -42.93 50.33 -29.61
N GLY A 100 -42.46 49.07 -29.63
CA GLY A 100 -41.81 48.48 -30.80
C GLY A 100 -40.30 48.63 -30.81
N ASN A 101 -39.67 49.09 -29.72
CA ASN A 101 -38.21 49.15 -29.64
C ASN A 101 -37.63 47.78 -29.27
N LEU A 102 -36.54 47.44 -29.94
CA LEU A 102 -35.84 46.19 -29.78
C LEU A 102 -34.47 46.43 -29.17
N GLU A 103 -34.19 45.73 -28.08
CA GLU A 103 -32.89 45.77 -27.39
C GLU A 103 -31.77 45.20 -28.29
N VAL A 104 -30.55 45.76 -28.19
CA VAL A 104 -29.39 45.15 -28.81
C VAL A 104 -29.12 43.81 -28.09
N PRO A 105 -28.94 42.72 -28.83
CA PRO A 105 -28.76 41.41 -28.21
C PRO A 105 -27.57 41.38 -27.27
N LYS A 106 -27.78 40.76 -26.10
CA LYS A 106 -26.72 40.36 -25.16
C LYS A 106 -26.48 38.89 -25.31
N THR A 107 -25.23 38.45 -25.11
CA THR A 107 -24.85 37.03 -25.24
C THR A 107 -24.19 36.54 -23.95
N LEU A 108 -24.60 35.37 -23.49
CA LEU A 108 -23.98 34.60 -22.46
C LEU A 108 -23.37 33.34 -23.12
N SER A 109 -22.05 33.21 -23.08
CA SER A 109 -21.36 31.99 -23.54
C SER A 109 -21.16 31.05 -22.38
N VAL A 110 -21.61 29.81 -22.52
CA VAL A 110 -21.50 28.78 -21.50
C VAL A 110 -21.01 27.45 -22.13
N ILE A 111 -20.34 26.64 -21.32
CA ILE A 111 -20.03 25.24 -21.63
C ILE A 111 -20.93 24.39 -20.74
N VAL A 112 -21.74 23.53 -21.32
CA VAL A 112 -22.50 22.50 -20.63
C VAL A 112 -21.60 21.28 -20.51
N ASP A 113 -21.30 20.89 -19.27
CA ASP A 113 -20.47 19.74 -18.93
C ASP A 113 -21.30 18.78 -18.06
N ASN A 114 -21.57 17.60 -18.58
CA ASN A 114 -22.34 16.55 -17.91
C ASN A 114 -21.49 15.31 -17.61
N THR A 115 -20.20 15.37 -17.99
CA THR A 115 -19.30 14.23 -17.87
C THR A 115 -18.55 14.28 -16.54
N PRO A 116 -18.75 13.30 -15.64
CA PRO A 116 -18.01 13.26 -14.39
C PRO A 116 -16.53 12.93 -14.61
N PRO A 117 -15.66 13.33 -13.67
CA PRO A 117 -14.24 12.99 -13.73
C PRO A 117 -13.98 11.47 -13.75
N LYS A 118 -12.92 11.06 -14.44
CA LYS A 118 -12.36 9.72 -14.32
C LYS A 118 -11.49 9.64 -13.07
N THR A 119 -11.61 8.55 -12.32
CA THR A 119 -10.88 8.34 -11.06
C THR A 119 -10.04 7.08 -11.08
N GLY A 120 -8.97 7.11 -10.32
CA GLY A 120 -8.10 5.98 -10.00
C GLY A 120 -7.59 6.09 -8.56
N ILE A 121 -6.95 5.04 -8.08
CA ILE A 121 -6.28 5.01 -6.78
C ILE A 121 -4.81 4.67 -6.98
N GLU A 122 -3.94 5.37 -6.27
CA GLU A 122 -2.48 5.22 -6.33
C GLU A 122 -1.91 5.14 -4.91
N THR A 123 -0.74 4.54 -4.78
CA THR A 123 -0.04 4.36 -3.51
C THR A 123 1.40 4.83 -3.61
N THR A 124 2.00 5.23 -2.47
CA THR A 124 3.42 5.61 -2.41
C THR A 124 4.34 4.44 -2.68
N GLU A 125 3.92 3.23 -2.32
CA GLU A 125 4.72 2.03 -2.41
C GLU A 125 3.96 0.95 -3.18
N PRO A 126 4.67 0.05 -3.86
CA PRO A 126 4.03 -1.07 -4.54
C PRO A 126 3.26 -1.94 -3.54
N LEU A 127 2.05 -2.32 -3.90
CA LEU A 127 1.29 -3.29 -3.15
C LEU A 127 1.82 -4.71 -3.45
N TYR A 128 1.86 -5.55 -2.44
CA TYR A 128 2.17 -6.96 -2.61
C TYR A 128 0.90 -7.76 -2.93
N SER A 129 0.99 -8.75 -3.81
CA SER A 129 -0.11 -9.67 -4.10
C SER A 129 0.38 -11.12 -4.10
N ASP A 130 -0.30 -11.96 -3.37
CA ASP A 130 -0.10 -13.42 -3.36
C ASP A 130 -0.88 -14.14 -4.49
N GLY A 131 -1.59 -13.37 -5.33
CA GLY A 131 -2.45 -13.87 -6.41
C GLY A 131 -3.92 -14.02 -6.01
N SER A 132 -4.25 -14.02 -4.73
CA SER A 132 -5.63 -14.04 -4.21
C SER A 132 -6.01 -12.77 -3.48
N LYS A 133 -5.08 -12.18 -2.75
CA LYS A 133 -5.23 -10.96 -1.97
C LYS A 133 -4.14 -9.96 -2.31
N THR A 134 -4.42 -8.71 -2.03
CA THR A 134 -3.47 -7.61 -2.12
C THR A 134 -3.19 -7.08 -0.72
N TYR A 135 -1.92 -6.83 -0.41
CA TYR A 135 -1.47 -6.41 0.91
C TYR A 135 -0.74 -5.07 0.83
N CYS A 136 -0.82 -4.30 1.91
CA CYS A 136 -0.06 -3.07 2.11
C CYS A 136 0.41 -2.97 3.56
N SER A 137 1.46 -2.18 3.80
CA SER A 137 1.89 -1.84 5.17
C SER A 137 1.07 -0.70 5.77
N ALA A 138 1.19 -0.48 7.07
CA ALA A 138 0.62 0.69 7.76
C ALA A 138 1.12 2.04 7.21
N ASN A 139 2.32 2.05 6.63
CA ASN A 139 2.94 3.27 6.11
C ASN A 139 2.50 3.63 4.70
N THR A 140 1.74 2.75 4.05
CA THR A 140 1.25 2.99 2.69
C THR A 140 0.29 4.18 2.66
N LYS A 141 0.63 5.16 1.86
CA LYS A 141 -0.20 6.35 1.63
C LYS A 141 -1.02 6.16 0.37
N TRP A 142 -2.29 6.53 0.43
CA TRP A 142 -3.27 6.34 -0.63
C TRP A 142 -3.67 7.68 -1.22
N TYR A 143 -3.65 7.78 -2.55
CA TYR A 143 -4.03 8.97 -3.30
C TYR A 143 -5.16 8.64 -4.26
N VAL A 144 -6.07 9.59 -4.46
CA VAL A 144 -7.07 9.51 -5.52
C VAL A 144 -6.56 10.33 -6.69
N SER A 145 -6.26 9.66 -7.79
CA SER A 145 -6.03 10.34 -9.06
C SER A 145 -7.39 10.66 -9.71
N ALA A 146 -7.55 11.87 -10.20
CA ALA A 146 -8.77 12.30 -10.87
C ALA A 146 -8.46 13.22 -12.04
N SER A 147 -9.11 12.98 -13.16
CA SER A 147 -8.98 13.82 -14.36
C SER A 147 -10.34 14.03 -15.01
N ASP A 148 -10.60 15.26 -15.42
CA ASP A 148 -11.78 15.60 -16.19
C ASP A 148 -11.53 15.54 -17.69
N ILE A 149 -12.59 15.57 -18.48
CA ILE A 149 -12.47 15.62 -19.95
C ILE A 149 -11.79 16.92 -20.40
N LEU A 150 -11.16 16.86 -21.55
CA LEU A 150 -10.56 18.07 -22.15
C LEU A 150 -11.63 19.09 -22.51
N GLY A 151 -11.59 20.25 -21.85
CA GLY A 151 -12.58 21.31 -22.04
C GLY A 151 -13.76 21.26 -21.11
N GLY A 152 -13.84 20.29 -20.18
CA GLY A 152 -14.79 20.21 -19.11
C GLY A 152 -14.53 21.20 -17.98
N ALA A 153 -15.37 21.17 -16.95
CA ALA A 153 -15.35 22.11 -15.82
C ALA A 153 -14.13 21.91 -14.90
N GLY A 154 -13.44 20.79 -15.03
CA GLY A 154 -12.28 20.41 -14.22
C GLY A 154 -12.67 19.88 -12.86
N VAL A 155 -11.75 19.13 -12.24
CA VAL A 155 -11.99 18.46 -10.95
C VAL A 155 -12.08 19.47 -9.81
N ALA A 156 -13.10 19.38 -8.98
CA ALA A 156 -13.32 20.22 -7.79
C ALA A 156 -12.86 19.54 -6.51
N ALA A 157 -13.11 18.23 -6.38
CA ALA A 157 -12.77 17.46 -5.19
C ALA A 157 -12.60 15.98 -5.51
N ALA A 158 -11.77 15.30 -4.71
CA ALA A 158 -11.68 13.86 -4.64
C ALA A 158 -12.12 13.38 -3.25
N TYR A 159 -12.54 12.14 -3.16
CA TYR A 159 -13.07 11.53 -1.94
C TYR A 159 -12.49 10.15 -1.77
N ILE A 160 -12.12 9.78 -0.55
CA ILE A 160 -11.63 8.44 -0.21
C ILE A 160 -12.02 8.09 1.23
N GLY A 161 -12.24 6.82 1.49
CA GLY A 161 -12.52 6.33 2.85
C GLY A 161 -12.92 4.86 2.88
N THR A 162 -13.03 4.33 4.08
CA THR A 162 -13.44 2.93 4.33
C THR A 162 -14.94 2.79 4.58
N ASP A 163 -15.65 3.90 4.73
CA ASP A 163 -17.10 3.96 4.92
C ASP A 163 -17.67 5.01 3.95
N LEU A 164 -18.61 4.61 3.09
CA LEU A 164 -19.26 5.50 2.12
C LEU A 164 -19.95 6.71 2.77
N ASN A 165 -20.31 6.61 4.05
CA ASN A 165 -20.95 7.70 4.80
C ASN A 165 -19.94 8.63 5.49
N LYS A 166 -18.62 8.31 5.41
CA LYS A 166 -17.55 9.04 6.10
C LYS A 166 -16.32 9.20 5.21
N LEU A 167 -16.53 9.57 3.97
CA LEU A 167 -15.40 9.82 3.06
C LEU A 167 -14.65 11.09 3.45
N VAL A 168 -13.35 11.04 3.32
CA VAL A 168 -12.47 12.19 3.46
C VAL A 168 -12.44 12.93 2.13
N ARG A 169 -12.63 14.27 2.19
CA ARG A 169 -12.60 15.14 1.02
C ARG A 169 -11.23 15.78 0.87
N PHE A 170 -10.66 15.67 -0.31
CA PHE A 170 -9.48 16.41 -0.73
C PHE A 170 -9.89 17.50 -1.72
N GLY A 171 -9.68 18.76 -1.35
CA GLY A 171 -10.00 19.90 -2.19
C GLY A 171 -8.85 20.29 -3.11
N LYS A 172 -9.11 21.15 -4.10
CA LYS A 172 -8.10 21.77 -4.94
C LYS A 172 -7.38 22.88 -4.15
N GLY A 173 -6.06 22.81 -3.98
CA GLY A 173 -5.29 23.84 -3.28
C GLY A 173 -3.79 23.73 -3.48
N LYS A 174 -3.04 24.78 -3.10
CA LYS A 174 -1.60 24.97 -3.40
C LYS A 174 -0.62 24.09 -2.61
N GLU A 175 -1.09 23.25 -1.68
CA GLU A 175 -0.24 22.48 -0.76
C GLU A 175 -0.49 20.98 -0.83
N ALA A 176 -0.57 20.46 -2.04
CA ALA A 176 -0.99 19.07 -2.32
C ALA A 176 0.09 18.00 -2.13
N GLU A 177 1.27 18.35 -1.73
CA GLU A 177 2.33 17.35 -1.55
C GLU A 177 2.08 16.40 -0.38
N ASP A 178 1.13 16.72 0.52
CA ASP A 178 0.84 15.95 1.74
C ASP A 178 -0.59 15.40 1.86
N ALA A 179 -1.44 15.55 0.84
CA ALA A 179 -2.83 15.11 0.92
C ALA A 179 -2.97 13.62 0.58
N TYR A 180 -2.83 12.75 1.56
CA TYR A 180 -3.00 11.31 1.44
C TYR A 180 -3.98 10.76 2.47
N PHE A 181 -4.53 9.60 2.19
CA PHE A 181 -5.32 8.81 3.12
C PHE A 181 -4.45 7.67 3.68
N SER A 182 -4.51 7.44 4.97
CA SER A 182 -3.84 6.32 5.65
C SER A 182 -4.88 5.35 6.19
N LEU A 183 -4.53 4.07 6.22
CA LEU A 183 -5.36 3.04 6.81
C LEU A 183 -4.91 2.80 8.24
N ASP A 184 -5.87 2.78 9.16
CA ASP A 184 -5.67 2.47 10.56
C ASP A 184 -6.18 1.05 10.85
N GLY A 185 -5.37 0.24 11.51
CA GLY A 185 -5.72 -1.13 11.90
C GLY A 185 -5.31 -2.19 10.88
N GLU A 186 -5.09 -3.39 11.39
CA GLU A 186 -4.66 -4.57 10.63
C GLU A 186 -5.86 -5.35 10.09
N GLY A 187 -5.68 -5.99 8.95
CA GLY A 187 -6.67 -6.88 8.36
C GLY A 187 -7.30 -6.36 7.06
N PRO A 188 -8.35 -7.03 6.57
CA PRO A 188 -8.98 -6.70 5.29
C PRO A 188 -9.78 -5.40 5.37
N VAL A 189 -9.57 -4.54 4.36
CA VAL A 189 -10.20 -3.23 4.25
C VAL A 189 -10.74 -3.03 2.83
N PHE A 190 -11.90 -2.39 2.74
CA PHE A 190 -12.45 -1.85 1.49
C PHE A 190 -12.27 -0.34 1.46
N LEU A 191 -11.68 0.16 0.36
CA LEU A 191 -11.51 1.58 0.11
C LEU A 191 -12.45 2.01 -0.99
N TYR A 192 -13.31 2.99 -0.69
CA TYR A 192 -14.18 3.66 -1.64
C TYR A 192 -13.56 4.99 -2.03
N TYR A 193 -13.60 5.32 -3.32
CA TYR A 193 -13.07 6.58 -3.82
C TYR A 193 -13.91 7.12 -4.97
N ALA A 194 -13.95 8.44 -5.11
CA ALA A 194 -14.68 9.14 -6.15
C ALA A 194 -14.08 10.53 -6.39
N ALA A 195 -14.52 11.21 -7.44
CA ALA A 195 -14.22 12.63 -7.64
C ALA A 195 -15.45 13.37 -8.18
N MET A 196 -15.47 14.67 -7.94
CA MET A 196 -16.52 15.58 -8.39
C MET A 196 -15.88 16.75 -9.15
N ASP A 197 -16.48 17.18 -10.23
CA ASP A 197 -16.05 18.36 -10.98
C ASP A 197 -16.60 19.67 -10.39
N ASN A 198 -16.23 20.80 -11.01
CA ASN A 198 -16.65 22.13 -10.53
C ASN A 198 -18.12 22.48 -10.81
N VAL A 199 -18.86 21.67 -11.56
CA VAL A 199 -20.30 21.85 -11.80
C VAL A 199 -21.16 20.74 -11.18
N GLY A 200 -20.54 19.85 -10.39
CA GLY A 200 -21.22 18.88 -9.54
C GLY A 200 -21.46 17.51 -10.15
N ASN A 201 -20.82 17.17 -11.27
CA ASN A 201 -20.88 15.81 -11.77
C ASN A 201 -19.97 14.92 -10.91
N LEU A 202 -20.57 13.91 -10.26
CA LEU A 202 -19.86 12.96 -9.39
C LEU A 202 -19.56 11.69 -10.17
N SER A 203 -18.30 11.24 -10.12
CA SER A 203 -17.92 9.96 -10.70
C SER A 203 -18.61 8.78 -10.02
N PRO A 204 -18.77 7.64 -10.69
CA PRO A 204 -19.06 6.39 -10.00
C PRO A 204 -18.01 6.12 -8.91
N PHE A 205 -18.42 5.49 -7.80
CA PHE A 205 -17.49 5.07 -6.76
C PHE A 205 -16.62 3.94 -7.26
N GLY A 206 -15.30 4.13 -7.17
CA GLY A 206 -14.31 3.07 -7.26
C GLY A 206 -14.24 2.30 -5.94
N LEU A 207 -13.85 1.03 -6.03
CA LEU A 207 -13.66 0.15 -4.89
C LEU A 207 -12.32 -0.55 -5.02
N ALA A 208 -11.47 -0.43 -4.00
CA ALA A 208 -10.27 -1.24 -3.83
C ALA A 208 -10.40 -2.12 -2.59
N SER A 209 -9.92 -3.36 -2.69
CA SER A 209 -9.85 -4.31 -1.58
C SER A 209 -8.39 -4.59 -1.27
N VAL A 210 -8.00 -4.40 -0.02
CA VAL A 210 -6.63 -4.58 0.45
C VAL A 210 -6.63 -5.19 1.86
N THR A 211 -5.58 -5.92 2.20
CA THR A 211 -5.31 -6.36 3.57
C THR A 211 -4.14 -5.55 4.11
N VAL A 212 -4.37 -4.82 5.18
CA VAL A 212 -3.31 -4.09 5.89
C VAL A 212 -2.56 -5.09 6.76
N ASP A 213 -1.26 -5.13 6.61
CA ASP A 213 -0.35 -5.91 7.44
C ASP A 213 0.56 -4.95 8.20
N MET A 214 0.42 -4.97 9.53
CA MET A 214 1.18 -4.12 10.45
C MET A 214 2.13 -4.94 11.32
N THR A 215 2.03 -6.25 11.23
CA THR A 215 2.75 -7.19 12.08
C THR A 215 4.04 -7.63 11.40
N ALA A 216 5.16 -7.49 12.07
CA ALA A 216 6.44 -7.94 11.56
C ALA A 216 6.60 -9.47 11.76
N PRO A 217 7.40 -10.15 10.91
CA PRO A 217 7.67 -11.56 11.04
C PRO A 217 8.29 -11.94 12.39
N VAL A 218 7.99 -13.13 12.87
CA VAL A 218 8.58 -13.69 14.09
C VAL A 218 9.74 -14.60 13.72
N VAL A 219 10.96 -14.18 14.12
CA VAL A 219 12.18 -14.98 13.93
C VAL A 219 12.29 -16.04 15.00
N ARG A 220 12.67 -17.24 14.61
CA ARG A 220 12.99 -18.33 15.54
C ARG A 220 14.27 -19.06 15.08
N LEU A 221 14.98 -19.61 16.05
CA LEU A 221 15.97 -20.64 15.79
C LEU A 221 15.23 -21.90 15.32
N GLU A 222 15.61 -22.45 14.20
CA GLU A 222 14.99 -23.68 13.71
C GLU A 222 15.41 -24.85 14.61
N ASN A 223 14.46 -25.39 15.35
CA ASN A 223 14.70 -26.49 16.25
C ASN A 223 14.70 -27.79 15.45
N SER A 224 15.86 -28.21 15.04
CA SER A 224 15.99 -29.43 14.27
C SER A 224 16.19 -30.66 15.17
N ASN A 225 15.13 -31.09 15.82
CA ASN A 225 15.00 -32.49 16.23
C ASN A 225 14.86 -33.44 15.01
N ARG A 226 15.19 -32.97 13.81
CA ARG A 226 15.13 -33.73 12.58
C ARG A 226 16.53 -33.85 11.98
N LEU A 227 17.06 -35.03 12.00
CA LEU A 227 18.00 -35.52 10.99
C LEU A 227 17.25 -35.49 9.64
N ILE A 228 17.40 -34.42 8.87
CA ILE A 228 16.72 -34.30 7.58
C ILE A 228 17.48 -35.03 6.49
N ASN A 229 18.77 -35.22 6.68
CA ASN A 229 19.59 -36.02 5.79
C ASN A 229 20.88 -36.45 6.52
N LYS A 230 21.53 -37.53 6.10
CA LYS A 230 22.81 -37.97 6.66
C LYS A 230 23.93 -36.96 6.52
N ASP A 231 23.76 -35.98 5.65
CA ASP A 231 24.74 -34.93 5.34
C ASP A 231 24.34 -33.54 5.87
N ASP A 232 23.11 -33.35 6.34
CA ASP A 232 22.61 -32.08 6.85
C ASP A 232 22.18 -32.23 8.31
N VAL A 233 23.16 -32.07 9.21
CA VAL A 233 22.91 -32.06 10.65
C VAL A 233 22.53 -30.64 11.05
N TYR A 234 21.28 -30.44 11.29
CA TYR A 234 20.78 -29.20 11.91
C TYR A 234 20.94 -29.31 13.43
N MET A 235 21.28 -28.20 14.05
CA MET A 235 21.44 -28.20 15.51
C MET A 235 20.15 -28.50 16.24
N VAL A 236 20.24 -29.45 17.14
CA VAL A 236 19.22 -29.69 18.17
C VAL A 236 19.49 -28.74 19.33
N PHE A 237 18.63 -27.76 19.52
CA PHE A 237 18.56 -27.04 20.79
C PHE A 237 17.42 -27.58 21.63
N PRO A 238 17.53 -27.68 22.91
CA PRO A 238 18.70 -27.91 23.71
C PRO A 238 18.71 -29.31 24.31
N ASN A 239 19.78 -30.03 24.14
CA ASN A 239 20.12 -30.97 25.23
C ASN A 239 20.86 -30.13 26.26
N GLU A 240 20.48 -30.14 27.51
CA GLU A 240 21.13 -29.42 28.62
C GLU A 240 22.65 -29.66 28.69
N LYS A 241 23.14 -30.71 28.00
CA LYS A 241 24.56 -31.08 27.90
C LYS A 241 25.36 -30.31 26.83
N LEU A 242 24.71 -29.54 25.99
CA LEU A 242 25.35 -28.76 24.90
C LEU A 242 25.33 -27.26 25.18
N VAL A 243 25.21 -26.85 26.41
CA VAL A 243 25.33 -25.46 26.84
C VAL A 243 26.55 -25.38 27.78
N ASP A 244 27.38 -24.40 27.56
CA ASP A 244 28.51 -24.14 28.44
C ASP A 244 28.10 -23.46 29.75
N ASP A 245 29.08 -23.23 30.64
CA ASP A 245 28.85 -22.62 31.96
C ASP A 245 28.35 -21.17 31.86
N GLU A 246 28.52 -20.48 30.71
CA GLU A 246 27.99 -19.16 30.45
C GLU A 246 26.63 -19.19 29.75
N GLY A 247 26.04 -20.37 29.54
CA GLY A 247 24.73 -20.52 28.90
C GLY A 247 24.76 -20.40 27.37
N ARG A 248 25.95 -20.46 26.76
CA ARG A 248 26.09 -20.40 25.30
C ARG A 248 25.90 -21.79 24.70
N VAL A 249 25.24 -21.87 23.59
CA VAL A 249 25.05 -23.11 22.86
C VAL A 249 26.36 -23.57 22.24
N ILE A 250 26.71 -24.82 22.47
CA ILE A 250 27.92 -25.44 21.87
C ILE A 250 27.56 -26.04 20.52
N VAL A 251 28.27 -25.60 19.47
CA VAL A 251 28.16 -26.07 18.08
C VAL A 251 29.36 -26.93 17.74
N SER A 252 29.14 -28.17 17.38
CA SER A 252 30.23 -29.08 17.01
C SER A 252 30.67 -28.92 15.54
N ALA A 253 31.76 -29.62 15.18
CA ALA A 253 32.44 -29.44 13.90
C ALA A 253 31.58 -29.65 12.65
N ASN A 254 30.54 -30.50 12.73
CA ASN A 254 29.72 -30.91 11.61
C ASN A 254 28.27 -30.28 11.66
N GLU A 255 28.01 -29.47 12.65
CA GLU A 255 26.71 -28.85 12.85
C GLU A 255 26.63 -27.49 12.16
N SER A 256 25.40 -27.08 11.90
CA SER A 256 25.07 -25.78 11.34
C SER A 256 23.94 -25.10 12.14
N VAL A 257 23.92 -23.79 12.16
CA VAL A 257 22.89 -22.98 12.77
C VAL A 257 21.86 -22.56 11.72
N ALA A 258 20.60 -22.91 11.95
CA ALA A 258 19.50 -22.59 11.04
C ALA A 258 18.47 -21.65 11.70
N PHE A 259 17.92 -20.76 10.90
CA PHE A 259 16.87 -19.82 11.30
C PHE A 259 15.67 -19.94 10.41
N ALA A 260 14.48 -19.76 10.99
CA ALA A 260 13.24 -19.62 10.28
C ALA A 260 12.51 -18.37 10.77
N ALA A 261 11.61 -17.88 9.96
CA ALA A 261 10.67 -16.83 10.37
C ALA A 261 9.31 -17.11 9.75
N ASP A 262 8.27 -16.75 10.48
CA ASP A 262 6.90 -16.86 10.01
C ASP A 262 6.24 -15.49 10.05
N ASP A 263 5.40 -15.24 9.06
CA ASP A 263 4.49 -14.12 8.98
C ASP A 263 3.10 -14.61 8.55
N GLU A 264 2.06 -14.15 9.24
CA GLU A 264 0.70 -14.70 9.09
C GLU A 264 -0.12 -14.02 7.97
N LEU A 265 0.24 -12.79 7.58
CA LEU A 265 -0.57 -12.01 6.64
C LEU A 265 0.08 -11.88 5.27
N SER A 266 1.06 -11.02 5.12
CA SER A 266 1.70 -10.81 3.82
C SER A 266 2.73 -11.88 3.49
N GLY A 267 3.15 -12.65 4.50
CA GLY A 267 4.16 -13.69 4.37
C GLY A 267 5.59 -13.15 4.35
N LEU A 268 6.54 -14.05 4.55
CA LEU A 268 7.97 -13.72 4.65
C LEU A 268 8.56 -13.37 3.27
N ASP A 269 9.27 -12.24 3.18
CA ASP A 269 10.16 -11.93 2.04
C ASP A 269 11.57 -12.47 2.28
N ALA A 270 12.19 -12.15 3.42
CA ALA A 270 13.56 -12.53 3.69
C ALA A 270 13.93 -12.54 5.16
N ILE A 271 14.93 -13.37 5.49
CA ILE A 271 15.68 -13.31 6.74
C ILE A 271 17.05 -12.68 6.45
N TYR A 272 17.53 -11.86 7.38
CA TYR A 272 18.84 -11.24 7.35
C TYR A 272 19.61 -11.60 8.62
N ILE A 273 20.89 -11.90 8.45
CA ILE A 273 21.79 -12.24 9.55
C ILE A 273 22.98 -11.30 9.56
N LYS A 274 23.47 -11.03 10.76
CA LYS A 274 24.74 -10.35 11.01
C LYS A 274 25.54 -11.20 11.98
N ILE A 275 26.79 -11.53 11.63
CA ILE A 275 27.69 -12.35 12.46
C ILE A 275 28.76 -11.42 13.04
N ASN A 276 28.86 -11.41 14.38
CA ASN A 276 29.73 -10.54 15.14
C ASN A 276 29.54 -9.06 14.72
N ASP A 277 30.62 -8.33 14.45
CA ASP A 277 30.60 -6.92 14.03
C ASP A 277 30.46 -6.73 12.51
N GLY A 278 30.06 -7.78 11.76
CA GLY A 278 29.86 -7.70 10.32
C GLY A 278 28.61 -6.93 9.91
N GLU A 279 28.34 -6.91 8.60
CA GLU A 279 27.12 -6.31 8.05
C GLU A 279 25.98 -7.34 7.93
N TYR A 280 24.73 -6.84 7.88
CA TYR A 280 23.59 -7.70 7.60
C TYR A 280 23.64 -8.25 6.17
N THR A 281 23.53 -9.56 6.05
CA THR A 281 23.47 -10.29 4.76
C THR A 281 22.20 -11.12 4.69
N LYS A 282 21.65 -11.32 3.49
CA LYS A 282 20.48 -12.18 3.30
C LYS A 282 20.83 -13.62 3.66
N TYR A 283 20.05 -14.21 4.55
CA TYR A 283 20.17 -15.62 4.94
C TYR A 283 19.55 -16.51 3.85
N VAL A 284 20.31 -17.46 3.35
CA VAL A 284 19.89 -18.36 2.27
C VAL A 284 20.05 -19.84 2.61
N GLU A 285 20.94 -20.17 3.56
CA GLU A 285 21.24 -21.54 3.96
C GLU A 285 21.77 -21.58 5.41
N PRO A 286 21.72 -22.72 6.08
CA PRO A 286 22.28 -22.89 7.43
C PRO A 286 23.75 -22.51 7.54
N ILE A 287 24.11 -21.80 8.63
CA ILE A 287 25.44 -21.26 8.85
C ILE A 287 26.35 -22.37 9.36
N ARG A 288 27.52 -22.56 8.72
CA ARG A 288 28.57 -23.44 9.18
C ARG A 288 29.80 -22.64 9.58
N PHE A 289 30.33 -22.91 10.76
CA PHE A 289 31.53 -22.23 11.29
C PHE A 289 32.77 -23.06 11.06
N ASN A 290 33.86 -22.39 10.69
CA ASN A 290 35.13 -23.06 10.35
C ASN A 290 36.21 -22.93 11.43
N GLN A 291 36.00 -22.13 12.45
CA GLN A 291 37.00 -21.86 13.51
C GLN A 291 36.35 -22.03 14.88
N ASN A 292 37.15 -22.42 15.85
CA ASN A 292 36.80 -22.42 17.26
C ASN A 292 36.74 -20.98 17.74
N ASP A 293 35.54 -20.49 18.06
CA ASP A 293 35.33 -19.16 18.60
C ASP A 293 33.94 -19.01 19.17
N VAL A 294 33.68 -17.90 19.83
CA VAL A 294 32.36 -17.45 20.22
C VAL A 294 31.79 -16.59 19.09
N TYR A 295 30.61 -16.93 18.59
CA TYR A 295 29.94 -16.20 17.56
C TYR A 295 28.62 -15.60 18.12
N THR A 296 28.44 -14.32 17.85
CA THR A 296 27.16 -13.63 18.06
C THR A 296 26.45 -13.49 16.73
N ILE A 297 25.22 -14.00 16.62
CA ILE A 297 24.43 -13.98 15.41
C ILE A 297 23.20 -13.13 15.70
N GLU A 298 23.09 -11.99 15.07
CA GLU A 298 21.93 -11.13 15.12
C GLU A 298 21.06 -11.40 13.89
N VAL A 299 19.77 -11.70 14.11
CA VAL A 299 18.85 -12.14 13.06
C VAL A 299 17.63 -11.24 13.04
N LYS A 300 17.23 -10.79 11.87
CA LYS A 300 15.96 -10.10 11.63
C LYS A 300 15.29 -10.62 10.37
N ALA A 301 13.98 -10.45 10.28
CA ALA A 301 13.20 -10.84 9.13
C ALA A 301 12.39 -9.65 8.59
N ILE A 302 12.06 -9.70 7.32
CA ILE A 302 11.25 -8.70 6.61
C ILE A 302 10.13 -9.46 5.89
N ASP A 303 8.90 -8.97 5.97
CA ASP A 303 7.75 -9.49 5.24
C ASP A 303 7.64 -8.87 3.83
N ASN A 304 6.62 -9.28 3.08
CA ASN A 304 6.41 -8.83 1.71
C ASN A 304 5.87 -7.39 1.58
N VAL A 305 5.50 -6.73 2.69
CA VAL A 305 5.08 -5.32 2.70
C VAL A 305 6.06 -4.42 3.45
N GLY A 306 7.20 -4.97 3.88
CA GLY A 306 8.32 -4.24 4.44
C GLY A 306 8.30 -4.04 5.95
N ASN A 307 7.44 -4.75 6.73
CA ASN A 307 7.56 -4.74 8.18
C ASN A 307 8.80 -5.54 8.59
N VAL A 308 9.59 -4.97 9.51
CA VAL A 308 10.87 -5.53 9.94
C VAL A 308 10.77 -5.99 11.37
N SER A 309 11.14 -7.24 11.65
CA SER A 309 11.17 -7.78 13.00
C SER A 309 12.20 -7.06 13.88
N VAL A 310 11.95 -7.06 15.19
CA VAL A 310 12.98 -6.72 16.16
C VAL A 310 14.12 -7.74 16.01
N PRO A 311 15.39 -7.30 15.90
CA PRO A 311 16.51 -8.23 15.83
C PRO A 311 16.60 -9.12 17.07
N VAL A 312 16.83 -10.40 16.85
CA VAL A 312 17.06 -11.39 17.91
C VAL A 312 18.52 -11.81 17.89
N THR A 313 19.15 -11.82 19.05
CA THR A 313 20.59 -12.17 19.17
C THR A 313 20.73 -13.56 19.77
N TYR A 314 21.54 -14.38 19.09
CA TYR A 314 21.94 -15.71 19.54
C TYR A 314 23.46 -15.74 19.70
N THR A 315 23.95 -16.38 20.77
CA THR A 315 25.37 -16.59 21.00
C THR A 315 25.67 -18.08 21.04
N CYS A 316 26.66 -18.51 20.28
CA CYS A 316 27.12 -19.88 20.27
C CYS A 316 28.65 -19.97 20.42
N TYR A 317 29.12 -21.05 21.03
CA TYR A 317 30.53 -21.43 21.07
C TYR A 317 30.76 -22.60 20.12
N VAL A 318 31.66 -22.41 19.16
CA VAL A 318 32.00 -23.45 18.19
C VAL A 318 33.20 -24.26 18.70
N ASP A 319 33.00 -25.57 18.96
CA ASP A 319 34.03 -26.49 19.36
C ASP A 319 34.35 -27.49 18.24
N LYS A 320 35.57 -27.38 17.70
CA LYS A 320 36.10 -28.28 16.68
C LYS A 320 37.32 -29.05 17.18
N ILE A 321 37.60 -28.97 18.48
CA ILE A 321 38.77 -29.62 19.07
C ILE A 321 38.40 -31.06 19.36
N ASN A 322 39.13 -31.98 18.75
CA ASN A 322 38.99 -33.39 19.07
C ASN A 322 39.58 -33.67 20.46
N PRO A 323 38.91 -34.51 21.27
CA PRO A 323 39.50 -34.92 22.53
C PRO A 323 40.83 -35.63 22.33
N ALA A 324 41.80 -35.35 23.19
CA ALA A 324 43.06 -36.04 23.23
C ALA A 324 43.00 -37.15 24.28
N SER A 325 43.23 -38.37 23.84
CA SER A 325 43.25 -39.53 24.74
C SER A 325 44.70 -39.97 25.01
N GLY A 326 44.96 -40.32 26.22
CA GLY A 326 46.26 -40.87 26.65
C GLY A 326 46.06 -42.12 27.52
N ILE A 327 47.07 -42.96 27.56
CA ILE A 327 47.13 -44.10 28.45
C ILE A 327 48.23 -43.83 29.47
N GLU A 328 47.87 -43.83 30.73
CA GLU A 328 48.82 -43.78 31.83
C GLU A 328 48.91 -45.16 32.46
N LEU A 329 50.14 -45.61 32.64
CA LEU A 329 50.43 -46.88 33.36
C LEU A 329 50.51 -46.56 34.83
N VAL A 330 49.55 -47.06 35.60
CA VAL A 330 49.48 -46.89 37.06
C VAL A 330 49.87 -48.22 37.73
N ASP A 331 50.66 -48.15 38.78
CA ASP A 331 50.98 -49.33 39.58
C ASP A 331 49.78 -49.79 40.38
N LYS A 332 49.62 -51.08 40.56
CA LYS A 332 48.53 -51.72 41.24
C LYS A 332 48.61 -51.40 42.75
N ALA A 333 48.22 -50.22 43.14
CA ALA A 333 48.06 -49.82 44.51
C ALA A 333 46.71 -49.17 44.73
N GLU A 334 45.89 -49.87 45.48
CA GLU A 334 44.75 -49.36 46.24
C GLU A 334 43.30 -49.33 45.65
N ASN A 335 43.04 -49.75 44.40
CA ASN A 335 41.63 -49.99 44.05
C ASN A 335 41.49 -51.20 43.13
N GLU A 336 40.38 -51.96 43.32
CA GLU A 336 40.01 -53.08 42.43
C GLU A 336 39.64 -52.50 41.04
N LEU A 337 40.61 -52.38 40.16
CA LEU A 337 40.38 -52.03 38.79
C LEU A 337 39.75 -53.19 38.02
N PRO A 338 38.75 -52.96 37.16
CA PRO A 338 38.16 -54.00 36.35
C PRO A 338 39.21 -54.65 35.45
N THR A 339 39.29 -55.98 35.46
CA THR A 339 40.17 -56.74 34.58
C THR A 339 39.47 -56.97 33.25
N ILE A 340 40.04 -56.40 32.16
CA ILE A 340 39.53 -56.62 30.81
C ILE A 340 40.28 -57.80 30.22
N THR A 341 39.55 -58.84 29.82
CA THR A 341 40.09 -59.96 29.04
C THR A 341 39.80 -59.72 27.54
N PRO A 342 40.57 -60.35 26.62
CA PRO A 342 40.30 -60.22 25.18
C PRO A 342 38.87 -60.58 24.79
N GLU A 343 38.22 -61.48 25.54
CA GLU A 343 36.80 -61.87 25.29
C GLU A 343 35.81 -60.76 25.70
N THR A 344 36.09 -60.05 26.80
CA THR A 344 35.21 -58.91 27.23
C THR A 344 35.37 -57.70 26.34
N ALA A 345 36.52 -57.47 25.75
CA ALA A 345 36.75 -56.39 24.78
C ALA A 345 35.98 -56.64 23.47
N THR A 346 35.83 -57.88 23.05
CA THR A 346 35.06 -58.24 21.86
C THR A 346 33.57 -58.09 22.03
N ALA A 347 33.03 -58.31 23.26
CA ALA A 347 31.62 -58.12 23.57
C ALA A 347 31.21 -56.64 23.60
N ALA A 348 32.10 -55.74 24.06
CA ALA A 348 31.83 -54.30 24.10
C ALA A 348 31.78 -53.66 22.71
N VAL A 349 32.42 -54.22 21.68
CA VAL A 349 32.34 -53.76 20.32
C VAL A 349 31.06 -54.17 19.62
N SER A 350 30.41 -55.26 20.07
CA SER A 350 29.12 -55.70 19.51
C SER A 350 27.90 -54.98 20.06
N GLU A 351 27.96 -54.35 21.24
CA GLU A 351 26.88 -53.58 21.84
C GLU A 351 26.75 -52.15 21.29
N ASN A 352 27.79 -51.61 20.62
CA ASN A 352 27.74 -50.30 20.00
C ASN A 352 27.47 -50.37 18.48
N ALA A 353 27.05 -51.52 17.95
CA ALA A 353 26.76 -51.76 16.54
C ALA A 353 25.29 -52.05 16.20
N GLU A 354 24.35 -51.76 17.14
CA GLU A 354 22.89 -51.76 16.88
C GLU A 354 22.30 -50.36 16.89
#